data_2ed828efc111a61ae675f10ab682c489
#
_entry.id   2ed828efc111a61ae675f10ab682c489
#
_cell.length_a   1.000
_cell.length_b   1.000
_cell.length_c   1.000
_cell.angle_alpha   90.00
_cell.angle_beta   90.00
_cell.angle_gamma   90.00
#
_symmetry.space_group_name_H-M   'P 1'
#
loop_
_entity.id
_entity.type
_entity.pdbx_description
1 polymer ?
#
loop_
_entity_poly.entity_id
_entity_poly.type
_entity_poly.pdbx_seq_one_letter_code
_entity_poly.pdbx_strand_id
1 'polypeptide(L)'
;MAIFQFAFVIQSQMGLTNAVREAARRAAATPEGAPNWVALSDWTESELCGDATSPCDAGLLEQNVPAFSASLLPADPAISYCFYSIAGSSGTLTNYQINVSVQYQHPLFFGLLAFATDAIDGTPNGRWDLSAAAQMRLESLDYTDPSFTAPPGAVLC
;
A
#
# COMPACT_ATOMS: atom_id res chain seq x y z
N MET A 1 31.24 -3.60 -2.65
CA MET A 1 30.05 -4.39 -3.10
C MET A 1 28.90 -4.29 -2.11
N ALA A 2 29.10 -4.56 -0.81
CA ALA A 2 28.03 -4.44 0.21
C ALA A 2 27.34 -3.06 0.22
N ILE A 3 28.11 -1.97 0.12
CA ILE A 3 27.59 -0.60 0.10
C ILE A 3 26.59 -0.38 -1.04
N PHE A 4 26.89 -0.89 -2.24
CA PHE A 4 25.98 -0.78 -3.38
C PHE A 4 24.66 -1.52 -3.14
N GLN A 5 24.71 -2.70 -2.54
CA GLN A 5 23.51 -3.46 -2.23
C GLN A 5 22.65 -2.74 -1.19
N PHE A 6 23.24 -2.21 -0.13
CA PHE A 6 22.51 -1.38 0.83
C PHE A 6 21.87 -0.15 0.17
N ALA A 7 22.58 0.49 -0.76
CA ALA A 7 22.01 1.62 -1.50
C ALA A 7 20.78 1.20 -2.31
N PHE A 8 20.80 0.03 -2.96
CA PHE A 8 19.63 -0.49 -3.69
C PHE A 8 18.46 -0.82 -2.75
N VAL A 9 18.72 -1.45 -1.60
CA VAL A 9 17.69 -1.75 -0.60
C VAL A 9 17.04 -0.46 -0.09
N ILE A 10 17.85 0.55 0.26
CA ILE A 10 17.33 1.85 0.72
C ILE A 10 16.52 2.53 -0.39
N GLN A 11 17.01 2.52 -1.63
CA GLN A 11 16.30 3.09 -2.76
C GLN A 11 14.96 2.38 -3.00
N SER A 12 14.94 1.05 -2.91
CA SER A 12 13.70 0.27 -3.02
C SER A 12 12.71 0.57 -1.89
N GLN A 13 13.19 0.72 -0.66
CA GLN A 13 12.36 1.13 0.48
C GLN A 13 11.77 2.54 0.29
N MET A 14 12.55 3.48 -0.21
CA MET A 14 12.06 4.83 -0.52
C MET A 14 11.04 4.79 -1.66
N GLY A 15 11.31 4.03 -2.72
CA GLY A 15 10.40 3.84 -3.84
C GLY A 15 9.07 3.21 -3.41
N LEU A 16 9.13 2.16 -2.59
CA LEU A 16 7.96 1.51 -2.02
C LEU A 16 7.11 2.48 -1.18
N THR A 17 7.77 3.25 -0.33
CA THR A 17 7.10 4.26 0.50
C THR A 17 6.42 5.33 -0.36
N ASN A 18 7.07 5.80 -1.42
CA ASN A 18 6.51 6.79 -2.33
C ASN A 18 5.30 6.23 -3.10
N ALA A 19 5.39 5.00 -3.63
CA ALA A 19 4.30 4.35 -4.34
C ALA A 19 3.05 4.23 -3.45
N VAL A 20 3.22 3.73 -2.22
CA VAL A 20 2.12 3.55 -1.26
C VAL A 20 1.50 4.89 -0.85
N ARG A 21 2.32 5.91 -0.61
CA ARG A 21 1.81 7.26 -0.28
C ARG A 21 1.05 7.89 -1.43
N GLU A 22 1.55 7.74 -2.65
CA GLU A 22 0.88 8.28 -3.83
C GLU A 22 -0.44 7.56 -4.10
N ALA A 23 -0.50 6.23 -3.97
CA ALA A 23 -1.72 5.47 -4.10
C ALA A 23 -2.77 5.89 -3.04
N ALA A 24 -2.35 6.00 -1.77
CA ALA A 24 -3.23 6.45 -0.70
C ALA A 24 -3.72 7.90 -0.94
N ARG A 25 -2.85 8.80 -1.43
CA ARG A 25 -3.21 10.18 -1.76
C ARG A 25 -4.23 10.24 -2.90
N ARG A 26 -4.04 9.46 -3.95
CA ARG A 26 -4.98 9.37 -5.07
C ARG A 26 -6.32 8.79 -4.62
N ALA A 27 -6.30 7.73 -3.81
CA ALA A 27 -7.50 7.14 -3.24
C ALA A 27 -8.26 8.13 -2.34
N ALA A 28 -7.53 8.94 -1.54
CA ALA A 28 -8.14 9.96 -0.68
C ALA A 28 -8.85 11.07 -1.47
N ALA A 29 -8.37 11.40 -2.66
CA ALA A 29 -9.00 12.37 -3.54
C ALA A 29 -10.27 11.84 -4.22
N THR A 30 -10.59 10.60 -4.06
CA THR A 30 -11.71 9.82 -4.62
C THR A 30 -11.86 10.03 -6.13
N PRO A 31 -11.44 9.10 -6.95
CA PRO A 31 -11.59 9.23 -8.40
C PRO A 31 -13.08 9.25 -8.77
N GLU A 32 -13.42 10.04 -9.78
CA GLU A 32 -14.72 9.95 -10.43
C GLU A 32 -14.95 8.50 -10.88
N GLY A 33 -16.05 7.88 -10.41
CA GLY A 33 -16.40 6.52 -10.78
C GLY A 33 -16.09 5.44 -9.74
N ALA A 34 -15.59 5.79 -8.55
CA ALA A 34 -15.50 4.86 -7.43
C ALA A 34 -16.71 5.01 -6.48
N PRO A 35 -17.89 4.47 -6.84
CA PRO A 35 -19.15 4.75 -6.13
C PRO A 35 -19.25 4.04 -4.78
N ASN A 36 -18.36 3.12 -4.48
CA ASN A 36 -18.37 2.34 -3.25
C ASN A 36 -16.97 1.90 -2.84
N TRP A 37 -16.87 1.33 -1.65
CA TRP A 37 -15.59 0.92 -1.06
C TRP A 37 -14.85 -0.17 -1.84
N VAL A 38 -15.57 -1.11 -2.43
CA VAL A 38 -14.98 -2.18 -3.24
C VAL A 38 -14.34 -1.57 -4.47
N ALA A 39 -15.06 -0.71 -5.18
CA ALA A 39 -14.52 -0.02 -6.35
C ALA A 39 -13.31 0.86 -6.01
N LEU A 40 -13.30 1.52 -4.85
CA LEU A 40 -12.16 2.30 -4.38
C LEU A 40 -10.96 1.40 -4.04
N SER A 41 -11.19 0.24 -3.45
CA SER A 41 -10.15 -0.75 -3.17
C SER A 41 -9.51 -1.27 -4.45
N ASP A 42 -10.35 -1.74 -5.38
CA ASP A 42 -9.92 -2.27 -6.67
C ASP A 42 -9.18 -1.20 -7.50
N TRP A 43 -9.68 0.02 -7.47
CA TRP A 43 -9.01 1.14 -8.13
C TRP A 43 -7.64 1.44 -7.49
N THR A 44 -7.54 1.45 -6.16
CA THR A 44 -6.29 1.70 -5.45
C THR A 44 -5.27 0.60 -5.74
N GLU A 45 -5.72 -0.64 -5.82
CA GLU A 45 -4.89 -1.78 -6.20
C GLU A 45 -4.42 -1.65 -7.64
N SER A 46 -5.29 -1.25 -8.58
CA SER A 46 -4.91 -1.02 -9.97
C SER A 46 -3.90 0.13 -10.13
N GLU A 47 -3.98 1.19 -9.33
CA GLU A 47 -2.96 2.25 -9.32
C GLU A 47 -1.60 1.74 -8.83
N LEU A 48 -1.58 0.86 -7.82
CA LEU A 48 -0.35 0.28 -7.32
C LEU A 48 0.26 -0.72 -8.30
N CYS A 49 -0.56 -1.55 -8.89
CA CYS A 49 -0.15 -2.74 -9.65
C CYS A 49 -0.31 -2.62 -11.17
N GLY A 50 -1.08 -1.66 -11.67
CA GLY A 50 -1.42 -1.51 -13.08
C GLY A 50 -2.77 -2.14 -13.38
N ASP A 51 -2.83 -3.35 -13.89
CA ASP A 51 -4.10 -4.03 -14.16
C ASP A 51 -4.46 -4.98 -13.01
N ALA A 52 -5.69 -4.86 -12.49
CA ALA A 52 -6.21 -5.69 -11.40
C ALA A 52 -6.37 -7.20 -11.76
N THR A 53 -6.09 -7.60 -12.99
CA THR A 53 -6.30 -8.97 -13.46
C THR A 53 -5.06 -9.83 -13.59
N SER A 54 -3.87 -9.32 -13.26
CA SER A 54 -2.61 -10.05 -13.45
C SER A 54 -1.47 -9.50 -12.61
N PRO A 55 -0.34 -10.21 -12.51
CA PRO A 55 0.68 -9.85 -11.55
C PRO A 55 1.05 -8.37 -11.69
N CYS A 56 1.17 -7.74 -10.55
CA CYS A 56 1.51 -6.33 -10.34
C CYS A 56 2.73 -5.91 -11.19
N ASP A 57 2.54 -5.48 -12.43
CA ASP A 57 3.63 -5.32 -13.40
C ASP A 57 3.72 -3.97 -14.12
N ALA A 58 2.79 -3.04 -13.86
CA ALA A 58 2.76 -1.77 -14.60
C ALA A 58 2.33 -0.54 -13.79
N GLY A 59 2.18 -0.64 -12.46
CA GLY A 59 1.66 0.43 -11.63
C GLY A 59 2.74 1.30 -10.97
N LEU A 60 2.34 1.99 -9.91
CA LEU A 60 3.24 2.84 -9.13
C LEU A 60 4.41 2.05 -8.51
N LEU A 61 4.23 0.75 -8.21
CA LEU A 61 5.29 -0.08 -7.68
C LEU A 61 6.41 -0.27 -8.70
N GLU A 62 6.09 -0.63 -9.94
CA GLU A 62 7.10 -0.76 -10.99
C GLU A 62 7.81 0.56 -11.28
N GLN A 63 7.07 1.67 -11.31
CA GLN A 63 7.63 2.98 -11.59
C GLN A 63 8.57 3.50 -10.51
N ASN A 64 8.36 3.13 -9.26
CA ASN A 64 9.08 3.71 -8.12
C ASN A 64 10.11 2.76 -7.49
N VAL A 65 9.92 1.44 -7.60
CA VAL A 65 10.82 0.45 -6.98
C VAL A 65 11.81 -0.07 -8.01
N PRO A 66 13.12 0.19 -7.84
CA PRO A 66 14.13 -0.30 -8.77
C PRO A 66 14.14 -1.82 -8.86
N ALA A 67 14.20 -2.35 -10.08
CA ALA A 67 14.19 -3.79 -10.37
C ALA A 67 12.99 -4.51 -9.73
N PHE A 68 11.84 -3.85 -9.68
CA PHE A 68 10.61 -4.44 -9.19
C PHE A 68 10.26 -5.72 -9.95
N SER A 69 9.72 -6.69 -9.23
CA SER A 69 9.13 -7.89 -9.82
C SER A 69 7.94 -8.33 -8.98
N ALA A 70 6.81 -8.53 -9.62
CA ALA A 70 5.58 -9.00 -8.97
C ALA A 70 5.76 -10.33 -8.23
N SER A 71 6.65 -11.21 -8.73
CA SER A 71 6.97 -12.48 -8.08
C SER A 71 7.65 -12.34 -6.71
N LEU A 72 8.04 -11.13 -6.34
CA LEU A 72 8.68 -10.78 -5.06
C LEU A 72 7.70 -10.11 -4.09
N LEU A 73 6.44 -9.99 -4.46
CA LEU A 73 5.36 -9.65 -3.54
C LEU A 73 4.91 -10.92 -2.82
N PRO A 74 5.03 -11.01 -1.49
CA PRO A 74 4.58 -12.19 -0.74
C PRO A 74 3.06 -12.29 -0.65
N ALA A 75 2.37 -11.17 -0.81
CA ALA A 75 0.91 -11.05 -0.82
C ALA A 75 0.50 -9.83 -1.63
N ASP A 76 -0.74 -9.80 -2.06
CA ASP A 76 -1.32 -8.61 -2.69
C ASP A 76 -1.28 -7.41 -1.73
N PRO A 77 -1.27 -6.17 -2.26
CA PRO A 77 -1.36 -4.98 -1.44
C PRO A 77 -2.53 -5.06 -0.46
N ALA A 78 -2.26 -4.85 0.82
CA ALA A 78 -3.32 -4.84 1.82
C ALA A 78 -3.92 -3.44 1.91
N ILE A 79 -5.19 -3.32 1.49
CA ILE A 79 -5.96 -2.09 1.56
C ILE A 79 -7.03 -2.27 2.62
N SER A 80 -7.00 -1.43 3.63
CA SER A 80 -7.96 -1.45 4.74
C SER A 80 -8.50 -0.06 5.01
N TYR A 81 -9.63 -0.01 5.71
CA TYR A 81 -10.30 1.23 6.05
C TYR A 81 -10.46 1.32 7.55
N CYS A 82 -10.27 2.50 8.10
CA CYS A 82 -10.68 2.81 9.45
C CYS A 82 -11.54 4.07 9.47
N PHE A 83 -12.35 4.23 10.50
CA PHE A 83 -13.21 5.38 10.66
C PHE A 83 -13.04 6.00 12.03
N TYR A 84 -13.29 7.29 12.14
CA TYR A 84 -13.45 7.99 13.39
C TYR A 84 -14.66 8.89 13.34
N SER A 85 -15.31 9.02 14.47
CA SER A 85 -16.51 9.81 14.64
C SER A 85 -16.12 11.18 15.21
N ILE A 86 -16.55 12.25 14.54
CA ILE A 86 -16.40 13.61 15.06
C ILE A 86 -17.77 14.03 15.60
N ALA A 87 -17.85 14.23 16.91
CA ALA A 87 -19.06 14.77 17.52
C ALA A 87 -19.22 16.24 17.11
N GLY A 88 -20.23 16.52 16.30
CA GLY A 88 -20.60 17.88 15.90
C GLY A 88 -21.88 18.32 16.60
N SER A 89 -22.18 19.63 16.55
CA SER A 89 -23.39 20.22 17.17
C SER A 89 -24.74 19.79 16.54
N SER A 90 -24.70 19.10 15.41
CA SER A 90 -25.89 18.68 14.65
C SER A 90 -25.87 17.21 14.22
N GLY A 91 -24.99 16.38 14.78
CA GLY A 91 -24.92 14.97 14.43
C GLY A 91 -23.52 14.41 14.53
N THR A 92 -23.39 13.12 14.34
CA THR A 92 -22.10 12.42 14.30
C THR A 92 -21.60 12.45 12.87
N LEU A 93 -20.56 13.24 12.61
CA LEU A 93 -19.84 13.17 11.34
C LEU A 93 -18.85 12.00 11.43
N THR A 94 -19.00 11.05 10.56
CA THR A 94 -18.08 9.92 10.45
C THR A 94 -17.10 10.23 9.34
N ASN A 95 -15.81 10.24 9.70
CA ASN A 95 -14.74 10.39 8.74
C ASN A 95 -14.07 9.04 8.51
N TYR A 96 -13.65 8.80 7.28
CA TYR A 96 -12.96 7.58 6.91
C TYR A 96 -11.52 7.88 6.51
N GLN A 97 -10.68 6.92 6.80
CA GLN A 97 -9.30 6.90 6.35
C GLN A 97 -9.07 5.62 5.58
N ILE A 98 -8.35 5.72 4.48
CA ILE A 98 -7.81 4.56 3.77
C ILE A 98 -6.40 4.29 4.29
N ASN A 99 -6.12 3.04 4.55
CA ASN A 99 -4.78 2.57 4.90
C ASN A 99 -4.33 1.59 3.83
N VAL A 100 -3.23 1.90 3.19
CA VAL A 100 -2.62 1.09 2.14
C VAL A 100 -1.29 0.58 2.65
N SER A 101 -1.07 -0.72 2.58
CA SER A 101 0.21 -1.33 2.96
C SER A 101 0.68 -2.33 1.90
N VAL A 102 1.98 -2.37 1.69
CA VAL A 102 2.63 -3.28 0.76
C VAL A 102 3.84 -3.90 1.43
N GLN A 103 4.01 -5.20 1.21
CA GLN A 103 5.21 -5.95 1.57
C GLN A 103 5.93 -6.35 0.28
N TYR A 104 7.25 -6.24 0.27
CA TYR A 104 8.07 -6.56 -0.88
C TYR A 104 9.35 -7.24 -0.46
N GLN A 105 9.69 -8.34 -1.10
CA GLN A 105 10.90 -9.10 -0.85
C GLN A 105 12.01 -8.69 -1.81
N HIS A 106 12.86 -7.76 -1.38
CA HIS A 106 13.97 -7.28 -2.21
C HIS A 106 15.04 -8.36 -2.36
N PRO A 107 15.41 -8.74 -3.60
CA PRO A 107 16.43 -9.77 -3.82
C PRO A 107 17.83 -9.26 -3.44
N LEU A 108 18.61 -10.11 -2.79
CA LEU A 108 19.99 -9.82 -2.45
C LEU A 108 20.91 -10.49 -3.47
N PHE A 109 21.70 -9.68 -4.18
CA PHE A 109 22.58 -10.16 -5.25
C PHE A 109 23.92 -10.75 -4.74
N PHE A 110 24.27 -10.46 -3.48
CA PHE A 110 25.53 -10.93 -2.89
C PHE A 110 25.27 -11.96 -1.80
N GLY A 111 25.70 -13.20 -2.04
CA GLY A 111 25.40 -14.33 -1.16
C GLY A 111 25.87 -14.17 0.29
N LEU A 112 26.93 -13.38 0.55
CA LEU A 112 27.36 -13.11 1.93
C LEU A 112 26.33 -12.30 2.72
N LEU A 113 25.70 -11.31 2.05
CA LEU A 113 24.65 -10.51 2.67
C LEU A 113 23.36 -11.31 2.80
N ALA A 114 23.02 -12.13 1.80
CA ALA A 114 21.92 -13.06 1.88
C ALA A 114 22.04 -13.97 3.12
N PHE A 115 23.22 -14.57 3.33
CA PHE A 115 23.46 -15.39 4.52
C PHE A 115 23.32 -14.60 5.83
N ALA A 116 23.79 -13.35 5.86
CA ALA A 116 23.68 -12.52 7.07
C ALA A 116 22.23 -12.11 7.37
N THR A 117 21.43 -11.78 6.34
CA THR A 117 20.01 -11.44 6.50
C THR A 117 19.18 -12.65 6.87
N ASP A 118 19.39 -13.79 6.23
CA ASP A 118 18.74 -15.05 6.53
C ASP A 118 19.01 -15.49 8.00
N ALA A 119 20.19 -15.13 8.54
CA ALA A 119 20.52 -15.37 9.94
C ALA A 119 19.79 -14.43 10.91
N ILE A 120 19.35 -13.25 10.44
CA ILE A 120 18.64 -12.25 11.25
C ILE A 120 17.12 -12.47 11.20
N ASP A 121 16.55 -12.71 10.03
CA ASP A 121 15.11 -12.89 9.84
C ASP A 121 14.65 -14.35 10.02
N GLY A 122 15.58 -15.29 10.04
CA GLY A 122 15.31 -16.70 10.25
C GLY A 122 14.74 -17.42 9.03
N THR A 123 14.64 -16.74 7.87
CA THR A 123 14.10 -17.31 6.63
C THR A 123 15.19 -17.41 5.55
N PRO A 124 15.67 -18.61 5.22
CA PRO A 124 16.75 -18.79 4.24
C PRO A 124 16.24 -18.59 2.80
N ASN A 125 15.89 -17.36 2.44
CA ASN A 125 15.36 -17.02 1.13
C ASN A 125 16.26 -16.10 0.29
N GLY A 126 17.35 -15.57 0.88
CA GLY A 126 18.27 -14.65 0.21
C GLY A 126 17.61 -13.32 -0.17
N ARG A 127 16.62 -12.90 0.55
CA ARG A 127 15.84 -11.68 0.31
C ARG A 127 15.78 -10.80 1.54
N TRP A 128 15.46 -9.55 1.36
CA TRP A 128 15.22 -8.61 2.45
C TRP A 128 13.76 -8.16 2.41
N ASP A 129 13.04 -8.40 3.50
CA ASP A 129 11.64 -7.99 3.60
C ASP A 129 11.53 -6.48 3.84
N LEU A 130 10.93 -5.79 2.88
CA LEU A 130 10.61 -4.37 2.93
C LEU A 130 9.10 -4.22 3.13
N SER A 131 8.72 -3.23 3.91
CA SER A 131 7.30 -2.89 4.07
C SER A 131 7.10 -1.38 4.05
N ALA A 132 5.98 -0.96 3.50
CA ALA A 132 5.54 0.43 3.56
C ALA A 132 4.04 0.47 3.82
N ALA A 133 3.63 1.48 4.58
CA ALA A 133 2.22 1.77 4.81
C ALA A 133 1.99 3.28 4.75
N ALA A 134 0.83 3.67 4.26
CA ALA A 134 0.38 5.05 4.26
C ALA A 134 -1.10 5.12 4.60
N GLN A 135 -1.45 6.12 5.37
CA GLN A 135 -2.82 6.38 5.80
C GLN A 135 -3.22 7.79 5.38
N MET A 136 -4.36 7.91 4.71
CA MET A 136 -4.89 9.19 4.23
C MET A 136 -6.38 9.29 4.55
N ARG A 137 -6.80 10.50 4.93
CA ARG A 137 -8.21 10.80 5.12
C ARG A 137 -8.89 10.91 3.76
N LEU A 138 -10.08 10.31 3.65
CA LEU A 138 -10.93 10.46 2.47
C LEU A 138 -11.66 11.80 2.54
N GLU A 139 -11.45 12.67 1.54
CA GLU A 139 -11.91 14.06 1.58
C GLU A 139 -13.18 14.30 0.75
N SER A 140 -13.44 13.45 -0.24
CA SER A 140 -14.46 13.70 -1.26
C SER A 140 -15.72 12.85 -1.10
N LEU A 141 -15.83 12.04 -0.06
CA LEU A 141 -17.04 11.28 0.19
C LEU A 141 -18.14 12.20 0.75
N ASP A 142 -19.32 12.12 0.19
CA ASP A 142 -20.49 12.78 0.73
C ASP A 142 -21.03 12.00 1.94
N TYR A 143 -20.53 12.34 3.11
CA TYR A 143 -20.95 11.73 4.38
C TYR A 143 -22.40 12.07 4.76
N THR A 144 -23.05 12.94 4.01
CA THR A 144 -24.47 13.30 4.22
C THR A 144 -25.41 12.36 3.49
N ASP A 145 -24.91 11.54 2.57
CA ASP A 145 -25.70 10.54 1.86
C ASP A 145 -26.18 9.45 2.84
N PRO A 146 -27.48 9.29 3.07
CA PRO A 146 -28.01 8.28 3.97
C PRO A 146 -27.75 6.84 3.49
N SER A 147 -27.40 6.64 2.24
CA SER A 147 -27.01 5.33 1.69
C SER A 147 -25.55 4.98 2.00
N PHE A 148 -24.77 5.93 2.53
CA PHE A 148 -23.38 5.71 2.86
C PHE A 148 -23.26 4.82 4.09
N THR A 149 -22.82 3.60 3.89
CA THR A 149 -22.59 2.62 4.95
C THR A 149 -21.10 2.39 5.13
N ALA A 150 -20.69 2.08 6.36
CA ALA A 150 -19.31 1.70 6.62
C ALA A 150 -18.88 0.54 5.71
N PRO A 151 -17.66 0.57 5.14
CA PRO A 151 -17.18 -0.51 4.30
C PRO A 151 -17.10 -1.80 5.10
N PRO A 152 -17.33 -2.97 4.48
CA PRO A 152 -17.14 -4.25 5.12
C PRO A 152 -15.71 -4.35 5.69
N GLY A 153 -15.60 -4.72 6.96
CA GLY A 153 -14.31 -4.84 7.62
C GLY A 153 -13.68 -3.52 8.09
N ALA A 154 -14.38 -2.39 7.99
CA ALA A 154 -13.92 -1.14 8.57
C ALA A 154 -13.80 -1.26 10.09
N VAL A 155 -12.71 -0.75 10.63
CA VAL A 155 -12.41 -0.75 12.06
C VAL A 155 -12.33 0.68 12.58
N LEU A 156 -12.54 0.85 13.89
CA LEU A 156 -12.34 2.16 14.51
C LEU A 156 -10.85 2.52 14.48
N CYS A 157 -10.49 3.69 13.94
CA CYS A 157 -9.14 4.24 14.05
C CYS A 157 -8.86 4.63 15.50
#